data_39994b0e58fb191cde3f8d3c1eaa77d9
#
_entry.id   39994b0e58fb191cde3f8d3c1eaa77d9
#
_cell.length_a   1.000
_cell.length_b   1.000
_cell.length_c   1.000
_cell.angle_alpha   90.00
_cell.angle_beta   90.00
_cell.angle_gamma   90.00
#
_symmetry.space_group_name_H-M   'P 1'
#
loop_
_entity.id
_entity.type
_entity.pdbx_description
1 polymer ?
#
loop_
_entity_poly.entity_id
_entity_poly.type
_entity_poly.pdbx_seq_one_letter_code
_entity_poly.pdbx_strand_id
1 'polypeptide(L)'
;QPGRLRIDDGGVALDLTFDEEVGWRAHCPHGRQHVWTRKQAGVAARGTLAIDGGEPGAVSARAVIDDTAGYHARHTEWWWSAGVGQSADGRAVAWNLVSGVNDPSSGSERAVWIDGEPHEPPPVSFSDNLRRISGQDGSELRFHAEAERSHNSNLLIVRSEYRAPFGAFSGSLPGGVALAHGLGVVEHHRAVW
;
A
#
# COMPACT_ATOMS: atom_id res chain seq x y z
N GLN A 1 2.53 3.62 20.22
CA GLN A 1 1.75 4.82 20.60
C GLN A 1 0.48 4.85 19.77
N PRO A 2 -0.66 5.34 20.29
CA PRO A 2 -1.84 5.51 19.47
C PRO A 2 -1.60 6.58 18.41
N GLY A 3 -1.84 6.22 17.15
CA GLY A 3 -1.89 7.15 16.03
C GLY A 3 -3.30 7.73 15.88
N ARG A 4 -3.42 8.87 15.20
CA ARG A 4 -4.71 9.49 14.89
C ARG A 4 -4.69 10.07 13.48
N LEU A 5 -5.76 9.82 12.74
CA LEU A 5 -6.02 10.43 11.44
C LEU A 5 -7.29 11.26 11.53
N ARG A 6 -7.20 12.55 11.17
CA ARG A 6 -8.37 13.44 11.00
C ARG A 6 -8.40 13.98 9.60
N ILE A 7 -9.56 13.91 8.98
CA ILE A 7 -9.87 14.51 7.69
C ILE A 7 -11.16 15.31 7.86
N ASP A 8 -11.18 16.53 7.36
CA ASP A 8 -12.34 17.37 7.26
C ASP A 8 -12.24 18.15 5.95
N ASP A 9 -12.67 17.53 4.87
CA ASP A 9 -12.53 18.05 3.52
C ASP A 9 -13.56 17.42 2.57
N GLY A 10 -14.07 18.22 1.61
CA GLY A 10 -14.88 17.76 0.51
C GLY A 10 -16.15 16.99 0.90
N GLY A 11 -16.75 17.33 2.04
CA GLY A 11 -17.95 16.65 2.57
C GLY A 11 -17.63 15.36 3.34
N VAL A 12 -16.35 15.05 3.58
CA VAL A 12 -15.91 13.91 4.40
C VAL A 12 -15.33 14.41 5.71
N ALA A 13 -15.91 14.03 6.85
CA ALA A 13 -15.33 14.22 8.17
C ALA A 13 -14.99 12.85 8.77
N LEU A 14 -13.70 12.57 8.93
CA LEU A 14 -13.19 11.33 9.46
C LEU A 14 -12.28 11.58 10.66
N ASP A 15 -12.48 10.83 11.75
CA ASP A 15 -11.62 10.86 12.93
C ASP A 15 -11.36 9.42 13.38
N LEU A 16 -10.15 8.92 13.12
CA LEU A 16 -9.74 7.56 13.44
C LEU A 16 -8.59 7.55 14.43
N THR A 17 -8.61 6.58 15.31
CA THR A 17 -7.47 6.18 16.15
C THR A 17 -7.04 4.77 15.79
N PHE A 18 -5.74 4.49 15.87
CA PHE A 18 -5.14 3.18 15.60
C PHE A 18 -3.90 2.98 16.45
N ASP A 19 -3.57 1.73 16.76
CA ASP A 19 -2.39 1.38 17.53
C ASP A 19 -1.25 0.97 16.58
N GLU A 20 -0.22 1.81 16.52
CA GLU A 20 0.99 1.49 15.74
C GLU A 20 1.84 0.44 16.42
N GLU A 21 2.27 -0.53 15.63
CA GLU A 21 3.19 -1.60 16.01
C GLU A 21 4.59 -1.35 15.45
N VAL A 22 5.49 -2.31 15.65
CA VAL A 22 6.86 -2.27 15.13
C VAL A 22 6.88 -2.22 13.60
N GLY A 23 5.96 -2.97 12.96
CA GLY A 23 5.84 -3.07 11.52
C GLY A 23 7.02 -3.79 10.84
N TRP A 24 6.90 -3.93 9.52
CA TRP A 24 7.96 -4.44 8.66
C TRP A 24 8.93 -3.31 8.29
N ARG A 25 10.22 -3.49 8.54
CA ARG A 25 11.24 -2.47 8.30
C ARG A 25 12.23 -2.93 7.25
N ALA A 26 12.59 -2.03 6.33
CA ALA A 26 13.61 -2.27 5.34
C ALA A 26 14.58 -1.08 5.24
N HIS A 27 15.84 -1.38 4.91
CA HIS A 27 16.85 -0.41 4.54
C HIS A 27 17.33 -0.76 3.13
N CYS A 28 16.92 0.04 2.18
CA CYS A 28 17.16 -0.25 0.77
C CYS A 28 18.13 0.76 0.14
N PRO A 29 19.04 0.31 -0.72
CA PRO A 29 19.96 1.21 -1.40
C PRO A 29 19.24 2.08 -2.44
N HIS A 30 19.59 3.36 -2.50
CA HIS A 30 19.17 4.32 -3.52
C HIS A 30 20.42 5.01 -4.10
N GLY A 31 21.03 4.40 -5.12
CA GLY A 31 22.31 4.85 -5.65
C GLY A 31 23.42 4.73 -4.60
N ARG A 32 23.98 5.86 -4.14
CA ARG A 32 25.01 5.91 -3.08
C ARG A 32 24.42 6.12 -1.69
N GLN A 33 23.13 6.29 -1.57
CA GLN A 33 22.39 6.57 -0.35
C GLN A 33 21.50 5.40 0.01
N HIS A 34 20.77 5.54 1.12
CA HIS A 34 19.82 4.54 1.58
C HIS A 34 18.49 5.21 1.95
N VAL A 35 17.43 4.47 1.76
CA VAL A 35 16.09 4.80 2.22
C VAL A 35 15.69 3.76 3.26
N TRP A 36 15.22 4.25 4.40
CA TRP A 36 14.55 3.46 5.41
C TRP A 36 13.04 3.51 5.19
N THR A 37 12.40 2.38 5.30
CA THR A 37 10.93 2.30 5.26
C THR A 37 10.41 1.47 6.42
N ARG A 38 9.20 1.81 6.87
CA ARG A 38 8.42 1.02 7.83
C ARG A 38 7.00 0.87 7.29
N LYS A 39 6.56 -0.36 7.11
CA LYS A 39 5.23 -0.70 6.61
C LYS A 39 4.45 -1.44 7.68
N GLN A 40 3.18 -1.06 7.84
CA GLN A 40 2.22 -1.81 8.64
C GLN A 40 0.94 -1.92 7.82
N ALA A 41 0.38 -3.11 7.70
CA ALA A 41 -0.87 -3.31 6.99
C ALA A 41 -1.81 -4.19 7.81
N GLY A 42 -3.12 -3.91 7.69
CA GLY A 42 -4.14 -4.58 8.49
C GLY A 42 -4.29 -4.04 9.91
N VAL A 43 -3.69 -2.90 10.23
CA VAL A 43 -3.77 -2.25 11.55
C VAL A 43 -5.22 -1.88 11.86
N ALA A 44 -5.72 -2.31 13.01
CA ALA A 44 -7.08 -1.97 13.45
C ALA A 44 -7.22 -0.47 13.69
N ALA A 45 -8.23 0.15 13.06
CA ALA A 45 -8.56 1.55 13.22
C ALA A 45 -10.03 1.71 13.62
N ARG A 46 -10.32 2.63 14.52
CA ARG A 46 -11.68 2.88 15.02
C ARG A 46 -11.92 4.36 15.20
N GLY A 47 -13.15 4.78 14.96
CA GLY A 47 -13.52 6.17 15.14
C GLY A 47 -14.88 6.49 14.54
N THR A 48 -14.99 7.67 13.92
CA THR A 48 -16.22 8.16 13.32
C THR A 48 -16.01 8.64 11.90
N LEU A 49 -17.04 8.49 11.07
CA LEU A 49 -17.14 9.01 9.72
C LEU A 49 -18.47 9.71 9.52
N ALA A 50 -18.44 10.92 8.99
CA ALA A 50 -19.61 11.61 8.45
C ALA A 50 -19.38 11.92 6.97
N ILE A 51 -20.45 11.85 6.17
CA ILE A 51 -20.41 12.14 4.73
C ILE A 51 -21.50 13.20 4.45
N ASP A 52 -21.14 14.21 3.65
CA ASP A 52 -22.02 15.30 3.19
C ASP A 52 -22.76 16.01 4.33
N GLY A 53 -22.08 16.23 5.46
CA GLY A 53 -22.66 16.91 6.63
C GLY A 53 -23.68 16.07 7.42
N GLY A 54 -23.75 14.77 7.16
CA GLY A 54 -24.56 13.84 7.94
C GLY A 54 -24.02 13.64 9.37
N GLU A 55 -24.80 12.96 10.22
CA GLU A 55 -24.39 12.64 11.59
C GLU A 55 -23.20 11.66 11.57
N PRO A 56 -22.18 11.87 12.44
CA PRO A 56 -21.03 10.98 12.54
C PRO A 56 -21.44 9.57 12.99
N GLY A 57 -21.24 8.60 12.12
CA GLY A 57 -21.40 7.17 12.42
C GLY A 57 -20.12 6.52 12.94
N ALA A 58 -20.22 5.56 13.85
CA ALA A 58 -19.08 4.77 14.28
C ALA A 58 -18.53 3.91 13.13
N VAL A 59 -17.21 3.88 12.98
CA VAL A 59 -16.53 3.09 11.96
C VAL A 59 -15.43 2.22 12.59
N SER A 60 -15.31 0.98 12.08
CA SER A 60 -14.21 0.08 12.34
C SER A 60 -13.59 -0.29 11.00
N ALA A 61 -12.27 -0.10 10.87
CA ALA A 61 -11.55 -0.28 9.62
C ALA A 61 -10.20 -0.96 9.86
N ARG A 62 -9.52 -1.32 8.78
CA ARG A 62 -8.11 -1.72 8.78
C ARG A 62 -7.31 -0.70 7.98
N ALA A 63 -6.21 -0.23 8.56
CA ALA A 63 -5.35 0.77 7.97
C ALA A 63 -4.06 0.15 7.40
N VAL A 64 -3.50 0.86 6.44
CA VAL A 64 -2.11 0.70 6.00
C VAL A 64 -1.35 1.94 6.42
N ILE A 65 -0.18 1.75 7.05
CA ILE A 65 0.71 2.83 7.48
C ILE A 65 2.02 2.66 6.73
N ASP A 66 2.46 3.73 6.10
CA ASP A 66 3.68 3.80 5.31
C ASP A 66 4.55 4.97 5.80
N ASP A 67 5.70 4.63 6.38
CA ASP A 67 6.71 5.61 6.75
C ASP A 67 7.95 5.42 5.88
N THR A 68 8.44 6.50 5.33
CA THR A 68 9.65 6.51 4.54
C THR A 68 10.54 7.67 4.94
N ALA A 69 11.84 7.41 5.14
CA ALA A 69 12.84 8.43 5.43
C ALA A 69 14.15 8.08 4.75
N GLY A 70 14.82 9.09 4.17
CA GLY A 70 16.10 8.90 3.51
C GLY A 70 16.31 9.81 2.32
N TYR A 71 17.27 9.44 1.48
CA TYR A 71 17.65 10.21 0.31
C TYR A 71 17.34 9.40 -0.95
N HIS A 72 16.31 9.81 -1.67
CA HIS A 72 15.92 9.18 -2.92
C HIS A 72 16.92 9.49 -4.05
N ALA A 73 17.05 8.56 -4.99
CA ALA A 73 17.73 8.83 -6.24
C ALA A 73 16.98 9.93 -7.01
N ARG A 74 17.72 10.76 -7.79
CA ARG A 74 17.13 11.88 -8.55
C ARG A 74 16.00 11.43 -9.48
N HIS A 75 16.10 10.24 -10.04
CA HIS A 75 15.07 9.64 -10.89
C HIS A 75 14.60 8.38 -10.20
N THR A 76 13.32 8.32 -9.91
CA THR A 76 12.66 7.16 -9.31
C THR A 76 11.42 6.81 -10.10
N GLU A 77 11.22 5.52 -10.30
CA GLU A 77 9.99 4.98 -10.87
C GLU A 77 9.64 3.71 -10.10
N TRP A 78 8.40 3.62 -9.65
CA TRP A 78 7.95 2.45 -8.91
C TRP A 78 6.50 2.12 -9.18
N TRP A 79 6.22 0.86 -8.97
CA TRP A 79 4.87 0.33 -8.84
C TRP A 79 4.72 -0.16 -7.41
N TRP A 80 3.60 0.17 -6.82
CA TRP A 80 3.31 -0.18 -5.44
C TRP A 80 1.87 -0.63 -5.29
N SER A 81 1.61 -1.51 -4.32
CA SER A 81 0.27 -1.93 -3.94
C SER A 81 0.23 -2.21 -2.46
N ALA A 82 -0.80 -1.71 -1.81
CA ALA A 82 -1.13 -2.11 -0.45
C ALA A 82 -2.62 -2.38 -0.32
N GLY A 83 -2.94 -3.29 0.57
CA GLY A 83 -4.34 -3.64 0.79
C GLY A 83 -4.54 -4.59 1.96
N VAL A 84 -5.81 -4.84 2.21
CA VAL A 84 -6.31 -5.71 3.27
C VAL A 84 -7.39 -6.63 2.71
N GLY A 85 -7.52 -7.81 3.24
CA GLY A 85 -8.49 -8.77 2.74
C GLY A 85 -8.70 -9.95 3.69
N GLN A 86 -9.32 -10.97 3.15
CA GLN A 86 -9.47 -12.28 3.78
C GLN A 86 -9.04 -13.36 2.78
N SER A 87 -8.31 -14.33 3.25
CA SER A 87 -7.96 -15.51 2.47
C SER A 87 -9.15 -16.46 2.29
N ALA A 88 -9.06 -17.36 1.32
CA ALA A 88 -10.10 -18.34 1.05
C ALA A 88 -10.36 -19.29 2.22
N ASP A 89 -9.38 -19.50 3.10
CA ASP A 89 -9.50 -20.28 4.34
C ASP A 89 -9.89 -19.43 5.56
N GLY A 90 -10.27 -18.15 5.36
CA GLY A 90 -10.86 -17.28 6.37
C GLY A 90 -9.88 -16.47 7.21
N ARG A 91 -8.57 -16.54 6.96
CA ARG A 91 -7.56 -15.78 7.69
C ARG A 91 -7.57 -14.30 7.28
N ALA A 92 -7.25 -13.42 8.22
CA ALA A 92 -7.01 -12.02 7.91
C ALA A 92 -5.70 -11.87 7.13
N VAL A 93 -5.74 -11.17 5.99
CA VAL A 93 -4.54 -10.91 5.20
C VAL A 93 -4.38 -9.44 4.89
N ALA A 94 -3.13 -9.01 4.75
CA ALA A 94 -2.77 -7.69 4.27
C ALA A 94 -1.47 -7.76 3.48
N TRP A 95 -1.18 -6.75 2.66
CA TRP A 95 0.03 -6.75 1.84
C TRP A 95 0.57 -5.34 1.62
N ASN A 96 1.88 -5.29 1.42
CA ASN A 96 2.64 -4.20 0.84
C ASN A 96 3.57 -4.80 -0.21
N LEU A 97 3.35 -4.48 -1.46
CA LEU A 97 4.11 -5.00 -2.60
C LEU A 97 4.70 -3.85 -3.39
N VAL A 98 5.94 -4.00 -3.84
CA VAL A 98 6.65 -2.95 -4.58
C VAL A 98 7.52 -3.55 -5.67
N SER A 99 7.73 -2.79 -6.73
CA SER A 99 8.71 -3.04 -7.79
C SER A 99 9.30 -1.72 -8.30
N GLY A 100 10.58 -1.71 -8.65
CA GLY A 100 11.32 -0.56 -9.17
C GLY A 100 12.13 0.20 -8.13
N VAL A 101 11.64 0.31 -6.88
CA VAL A 101 12.39 0.87 -5.75
C VAL A 101 12.20 -0.02 -4.53
N ASN A 102 13.16 -0.01 -3.60
CA ASN A 102 13.10 -0.75 -2.33
C ASN A 102 12.77 -2.25 -2.48
N ASP A 103 13.11 -2.82 -3.62
CA ASP A 103 12.74 -4.18 -4.04
C ASP A 103 13.93 -5.15 -4.28
N PRO A 104 15.02 -5.12 -3.50
CA PRO A 104 16.05 -6.15 -3.60
C PRO A 104 15.43 -7.54 -3.46
N SER A 105 16.14 -8.57 -3.91
CA SER A 105 15.64 -9.95 -3.87
C SER A 105 15.32 -10.44 -2.46
N SER A 106 15.97 -9.86 -1.44
CA SER A 106 15.73 -10.09 -0.01
C SER A 106 16.00 -8.83 0.80
N GLY A 107 15.35 -8.69 1.96
CA GLY A 107 15.41 -7.49 2.78
C GLY A 107 14.70 -6.29 2.15
N SER A 108 13.72 -6.55 1.33
CA SER A 108 12.90 -5.54 0.65
C SER A 108 11.82 -4.99 1.57
N GLU A 109 11.11 -3.95 1.09
CA GLU A 109 9.92 -3.48 1.78
C GLU A 109 8.65 -4.29 1.48
N ARG A 110 8.75 -5.33 0.61
CA ARG A 110 7.63 -6.23 0.36
C ARG A 110 7.29 -7.02 1.61
N ALA A 111 6.03 -7.05 1.96
CA ALA A 111 5.54 -7.89 3.05
C ALA A 111 4.09 -8.34 2.80
N VAL A 112 3.78 -9.55 3.20
CA VAL A 112 2.43 -10.10 3.30
C VAL A 112 2.21 -10.48 4.75
N TRP A 113 1.12 -9.99 5.34
CA TRP A 113 0.70 -10.34 6.70
C TRP A 113 -0.41 -11.37 6.64
N ILE A 114 -0.28 -12.41 7.44
CA ILE A 114 -1.28 -13.46 7.62
C ILE A 114 -1.58 -13.53 9.11
N ASP A 115 -2.81 -13.21 9.51
CA ASP A 115 -3.22 -13.09 10.92
C ASP A 115 -2.30 -12.17 11.75
N GLY A 116 -1.77 -11.11 11.09
CA GLY A 116 -0.86 -10.13 11.71
C GLY A 116 0.63 -10.47 11.60
N GLU A 117 1.00 -11.69 11.24
CA GLU A 117 2.40 -12.12 11.12
C GLU A 117 2.95 -11.76 9.73
N PRO A 118 4.03 -10.95 9.65
CA PRO A 118 4.63 -10.52 8.40
C PRO A 118 5.58 -11.58 7.81
N HIS A 119 5.51 -11.74 6.49
CA HIS A 119 6.42 -12.58 5.70
C HIS A 119 6.92 -11.79 4.49
N GLU A 120 8.19 -11.88 4.16
CA GLU A 120 8.72 -11.32 2.91
C GLU A 120 8.35 -12.24 1.73
N PRO A 121 7.51 -11.78 0.79
CA PRO A 121 7.18 -12.56 -0.39
C PRO A 121 8.30 -12.44 -1.45
N PRO A 122 8.33 -13.36 -2.44
CA PRO A 122 9.21 -13.23 -3.59
C PRO A 122 8.96 -11.91 -4.35
N PRO A 123 9.91 -11.50 -5.21
CA PRO A 123 9.74 -10.35 -6.08
C PRO A 123 8.46 -10.44 -6.93
N VAL A 124 7.89 -9.28 -7.20
CA VAL A 124 6.67 -9.11 -7.98
C VAL A 124 6.88 -8.20 -9.17
N SER A 125 6.02 -8.33 -10.17
CA SER A 125 5.92 -7.41 -11.30
C SER A 125 4.48 -6.92 -11.47
N PHE A 126 4.33 -5.70 -11.96
CA PHE A 126 3.05 -5.07 -12.21
C PHE A 126 2.82 -4.94 -13.71
N SER A 127 1.59 -5.11 -14.15
CA SER A 127 1.21 -4.79 -15.53
C SER A 127 1.09 -3.28 -15.72
N ASP A 128 1.41 -2.77 -16.91
CA ASP A 128 1.37 -1.33 -17.23
C ASP A 128 -0.02 -0.70 -17.03
N ASN A 129 -1.08 -1.49 -17.20
CA ASN A 129 -2.44 -1.05 -16.98
C ASN A 129 -2.89 -1.11 -15.50
N LEU A 130 -1.99 -1.49 -14.58
CA LEU A 130 -2.21 -1.63 -13.15
C LEU A 130 -3.32 -2.64 -12.75
N ARG A 131 -3.66 -3.59 -13.64
CA ARG A 131 -4.73 -4.56 -13.38
C ARG A 131 -4.24 -5.91 -12.89
N ARG A 132 -2.92 -6.13 -12.86
CA ARG A 132 -2.33 -7.40 -12.48
C ARG A 132 -1.00 -7.21 -11.77
N ILE A 133 -0.79 -8.00 -10.71
CA ILE A 133 0.47 -8.16 -10.01
C ILE A 133 0.82 -9.64 -10.06
N SER A 134 1.99 -9.96 -10.56
CA SER A 134 2.47 -11.35 -10.72
C SER A 134 3.68 -11.60 -9.85
N GLY A 135 3.64 -12.62 -9.01
CA GLY A 135 4.75 -13.08 -8.21
C GLY A 135 5.67 -14.03 -9.00
N GLN A 136 6.94 -14.06 -8.65
CA GLN A 136 7.89 -15.03 -9.24
C GLN A 136 7.57 -16.49 -8.89
N ASP A 137 6.76 -16.72 -7.88
CA ASP A 137 6.24 -18.02 -7.45
C ASP A 137 5.02 -18.50 -8.26
N GLY A 138 4.60 -17.73 -9.27
CA GLY A 138 3.42 -18.02 -10.09
C GLY A 138 2.10 -17.52 -9.51
N SER A 139 2.13 -16.82 -8.37
CA SER A 139 0.95 -16.16 -7.83
C SER A 139 0.50 -15.00 -8.71
N GLU A 140 -0.79 -14.73 -8.75
CA GLU A 140 -1.37 -13.64 -9.53
C GLU A 140 -2.49 -12.95 -8.75
N LEU A 141 -2.34 -11.65 -8.51
CA LEU A 141 -3.41 -10.77 -8.07
C LEU A 141 -3.99 -10.04 -9.27
N ARG A 142 -5.31 -10.05 -9.37
CA ARG A 142 -6.10 -9.26 -10.33
C ARG A 142 -6.75 -8.11 -9.60
N PHE A 143 -6.66 -6.94 -10.18
CA PHE A 143 -7.17 -5.70 -9.61
C PHE A 143 -8.27 -5.12 -10.48
N HIS A 144 -9.38 -4.75 -9.86
CA HIS A 144 -10.50 -4.04 -10.46
C HIS A 144 -10.61 -2.66 -9.81
N ALA A 145 -10.30 -1.61 -10.59
CA ALA A 145 -10.36 -0.23 -10.12
C ALA A 145 -11.81 0.25 -10.02
N GLU A 146 -12.14 0.88 -8.91
CA GLU A 146 -13.45 1.50 -8.63
C GLU A 146 -13.35 3.04 -8.65
N ALA A 147 -12.20 3.57 -8.24
CA ALA A 147 -11.87 4.99 -8.29
C ALA A 147 -10.39 5.18 -8.55
N GLU A 148 -9.98 6.35 -9.03
CA GLU A 148 -8.58 6.67 -9.30
C GLU A 148 -8.26 8.08 -8.86
N ARG A 149 -7.12 8.26 -8.21
CA ARG A 149 -6.46 9.55 -8.03
C ARG A 149 -5.25 9.61 -8.96
N SER A 150 -5.14 10.69 -9.72
CA SER A 150 -3.96 10.95 -10.54
C SER A 150 -3.51 12.40 -10.40
N HIS A 151 -2.21 12.63 -10.54
CA HIS A 151 -1.63 13.95 -10.52
C HIS A 151 -0.39 14.00 -11.42
N ASN A 152 -0.26 15.06 -12.19
CA ASN A 152 0.89 15.30 -13.04
C ASN A 152 1.41 16.71 -12.79
N SER A 153 2.66 16.81 -12.35
CA SER A 153 3.37 18.08 -12.14
C SER A 153 4.65 18.15 -12.96
N ASN A 154 4.89 19.27 -13.59
CA ASN A 154 6.12 19.54 -14.31
C ASN A 154 6.61 20.97 -13.99
N LEU A 155 7.57 21.07 -13.09
CA LEU A 155 8.17 22.32 -12.62
C LEU A 155 9.64 22.44 -13.09
N LEU A 156 9.88 22.30 -14.40
CA LEU A 156 11.21 22.38 -15.05
C LEU A 156 12.21 21.33 -14.56
N ILE A 157 12.64 21.41 -13.30
CA ILE A 157 13.65 20.53 -12.69
C ILE A 157 13.04 19.43 -11.82
N VAL A 158 11.76 19.55 -11.46
CA VAL A 158 10.99 18.57 -10.68
C VAL A 158 9.81 18.10 -11.51
N ARG A 159 9.67 16.80 -11.66
CA ARG A 159 8.54 16.16 -12.34
C ARG A 159 7.95 15.08 -11.46
N SER A 160 6.64 14.96 -11.50
CA SER A 160 5.91 13.90 -10.79
C SER A 160 4.72 13.47 -11.65
N GLU A 161 4.71 12.20 -12.05
CA GLU A 161 3.60 11.54 -12.72
C GLU A 161 3.09 10.46 -11.77
N TYR A 162 1.92 10.68 -11.22
CA TYR A 162 1.33 9.84 -10.18
C TYR A 162 -0.03 9.33 -10.61
N ARG A 163 -0.24 8.04 -10.44
CA ARG A 163 -1.50 7.37 -10.71
C ARG A 163 -1.75 6.31 -9.65
N ALA A 164 -2.88 6.38 -8.95
CA ALA A 164 -3.26 5.46 -7.87
C ALA A 164 -4.75 5.12 -7.96
N PRO A 165 -5.14 4.08 -8.70
CA PRO A 165 -6.46 3.50 -8.61
C PRO A 165 -6.66 2.73 -7.30
N PHE A 166 -7.88 2.84 -6.74
CA PHE A 166 -8.38 2.12 -5.58
C PHE A 166 -9.46 1.15 -6.01
N GLY A 167 -9.55 -0.01 -5.36
CA GLY A 167 -10.56 -0.99 -5.71
C GLY A 167 -10.36 -2.37 -5.11
N ALA A 168 -10.94 -3.35 -5.77
CA ALA A 168 -11.03 -4.73 -5.30
C ALA A 168 -9.95 -5.63 -5.91
N PHE A 169 -9.50 -6.61 -5.12
CA PHE A 169 -8.52 -7.62 -5.52
C PHE A 169 -9.10 -9.03 -5.45
N SER A 170 -8.66 -9.87 -6.38
CA SER A 170 -8.93 -11.31 -6.43
C SER A 170 -7.68 -12.08 -6.87
N GLY A 171 -7.71 -13.40 -6.75
CA GLY A 171 -6.59 -14.28 -7.11
C GLY A 171 -5.78 -14.72 -5.93
N SER A 172 -4.44 -14.73 -6.02
CA SER A 172 -3.56 -15.15 -4.94
C SER A 172 -2.45 -14.13 -4.65
N LEU A 173 -2.20 -13.88 -3.38
CA LEU A 173 -1.04 -13.14 -2.90
C LEU A 173 0.25 -13.93 -3.17
N PRO A 174 1.40 -13.23 -3.37
CA PRO A 174 2.70 -13.88 -3.35
C PRO A 174 2.90 -14.66 -2.03
N GLY A 175 3.46 -15.87 -2.14
CA GLY A 175 3.45 -16.86 -1.05
C GLY A 175 2.28 -17.84 -1.15
N GLY A 176 1.45 -17.78 -2.22
CA GLY A 176 0.44 -18.78 -2.54
C GLY A 176 -0.87 -18.66 -1.75
N VAL A 177 -1.13 -17.54 -1.09
CA VAL A 177 -2.35 -17.34 -0.30
C VAL A 177 -3.50 -16.87 -1.18
N ALA A 178 -4.48 -17.74 -1.45
CA ALA A 178 -5.67 -17.41 -2.21
C ALA A 178 -6.55 -16.40 -1.47
N LEU A 179 -7.03 -15.36 -2.17
CA LEU A 179 -7.95 -14.36 -1.63
C LEU A 179 -9.41 -14.80 -1.81
N ALA A 180 -10.21 -14.68 -0.76
CA ALA A 180 -11.68 -14.65 -0.87
C ALA A 180 -12.12 -13.25 -1.35
N HIS A 181 -11.53 -12.21 -0.78
CA HIS A 181 -11.72 -10.82 -1.19
C HIS A 181 -10.56 -9.96 -0.67
N GLY A 182 -10.32 -8.84 -1.35
CA GLY A 182 -9.35 -7.83 -0.90
C GLY A 182 -9.74 -6.45 -1.40
N LEU A 183 -9.38 -5.43 -0.65
CA LEU A 183 -9.54 -4.02 -0.99
C LEU A 183 -8.20 -3.30 -0.81
N GLY A 184 -7.90 -2.36 -1.67
CA GLY A 184 -6.65 -1.62 -1.56
C GLY A 184 -6.38 -0.72 -2.75
N VAL A 185 -5.11 -0.42 -2.96
CA VAL A 185 -4.60 0.50 -3.97
C VAL A 185 -3.54 -0.18 -4.82
N VAL A 186 -3.46 0.23 -6.08
CA VAL A 186 -2.27 0.01 -6.93
C VAL A 186 -1.78 1.38 -7.37
N GLU A 187 -0.48 1.59 -7.32
CA GLU A 187 0.15 2.87 -7.66
C GLU A 187 1.23 2.68 -8.71
N HIS A 188 1.32 3.64 -9.61
CA HIS A 188 2.50 3.88 -10.43
C HIS A 188 2.93 5.33 -10.27
N HIS A 189 4.18 5.52 -9.92
CA HIS A 189 4.75 6.85 -9.75
C HIS A 189 6.11 6.95 -10.42
N ARG A 190 6.25 7.98 -11.23
CA ARG A 190 7.53 8.40 -11.81
C ARG A 190 7.86 9.79 -11.31
N ALA A 191 9.04 9.96 -10.72
CA ALA A 191 9.47 11.24 -10.17
C ALA A 191 10.90 11.61 -10.58
N VAL A 192 11.12 12.89 -10.78
CA VAL A 192 12.42 13.57 -10.87
C VAL A 192 12.45 14.62 -9.79
N TRP A 193 13.37 14.46 -8.83
CA TRP A 193 13.52 15.28 -7.62
C TRP A 193 14.50 16.42 -7.82
#